data_b6e7dd85d9b931c4980a547a38ee564f
#
_entry.id   b6e7dd85d9b931c4980a547a38ee564f
#
_cell.length_a   1.000
_cell.length_b   1.000
_cell.length_c   1.000
_cell.angle_alpha   90.00
_cell.angle_beta   90.00
_cell.angle_gamma   90.00
#
_symmetry.space_group_name_H-M   'P 1'
#
loop_
_entity.id
_entity.type
_entity.pdbx_description
1 polymer ?
#
loop_
_entity_poly.entity_id
_entity_poly.type
_entity_poly.pdbx_seq_one_letter_code
_entity_poly.pdbx_strand_id
1 'polypeptide(L)'
;MKTYSNIALLIAALLVTAACSKAPTAEAPARPSGDRDIPVIAEVLRFERERVRLEAVGTSRARLSAELYAPTSGEVVSVNFKPGQTVKLGDVLLQLDAEKEKLAVRLAELHLEDAERLYDRYERSAGGGAVLPTALDAARTAAETARVELEKARIALADRTIEAVFDGHVGISEVDPGDRVDTNTLITTLDDRSSLFVSFDVSEAFIGELSVGDDVQLKTRSDKDSDVAGVIVDIDSRIDPQRRTFVARARVDNDLDLLRPGMSFRVRIDVRGDLYAVVTETGLQWGADGAYVWTVVDGSATRVPVQIVQRREGRVLVDGNLADEAIIVVEGTQRMRDGIAVSHEIQRVATSGNSTLLLD
;
A
#
# COMPACT_ATOMS: atom_id res chain seq x y z
N MET A 1 -45.52 72.35 -25.01
CA MET A 1 -45.52 73.20 -26.22
C MET A 1 -45.68 72.31 -27.41
N LYS A 2 -46.84 72.33 -27.91
CA LYS A 2 -47.18 72.61 -29.33
C LYS A 2 -46.69 71.53 -30.27
N THR A 3 -47.43 70.92 -31.10
CA THR A 3 -48.81 71.17 -31.63
C THR A 3 -48.94 70.21 -32.85
N TYR A 4 -50.07 69.56 -32.97
CA TYR A 4 -50.91 69.50 -34.18
C TYR A 4 -50.27 68.93 -35.48
N SER A 5 -50.83 68.18 -36.34
CA SER A 5 -52.27 68.16 -36.70
C SER A 5 -52.43 67.27 -37.97
N ASN A 6 -53.47 66.52 -38.01
CA ASN A 6 -54.48 66.42 -39.06
C ASN A 6 -54.09 65.94 -40.46
N ILE A 7 -54.83 65.16 -41.09
CA ILE A 7 -56.18 65.14 -41.72
C ILE A 7 -56.06 64.18 -42.87
N ALA A 8 -56.75 63.10 -42.90
CA ALA A 8 -58.14 62.84 -43.29
C ALA A 8 -58.38 62.69 -44.82
N LEU A 9 -59.19 61.71 -45.10
CA LEU A 9 -60.15 61.57 -46.23
C LEU A 9 -59.60 61.05 -47.59
N LEU A 10 -60.07 59.99 -48.21
CA LEU A 10 -61.42 59.85 -48.85
C LEU A 10 -61.56 58.41 -49.45
N ILE A 11 -62.54 57.75 -49.07
CA ILE A 11 -63.64 57.02 -49.73
C ILE A 11 -63.58 56.98 -51.25
N ALA A 12 -63.62 55.75 -51.82
CA ALA A 12 -64.49 55.43 -52.97
C ALA A 12 -64.73 53.93 -53.04
N ALA A 13 -65.96 53.58 -52.85
CA ALA A 13 -66.56 52.26 -53.10
C ALA A 13 -66.70 52.00 -54.57
N LEU A 14 -66.45 50.76 -55.04
CA LEU A 14 -67.12 50.22 -56.19
C LEU A 14 -67.33 48.69 -56.03
N LEU A 15 -68.59 48.32 -55.91
CA LEU A 15 -69.12 46.95 -56.03
C LEU A 15 -69.02 46.51 -57.49
N VAL A 16 -68.45 45.33 -57.74
CA VAL A 16 -68.85 44.49 -58.90
C VAL A 16 -68.89 43.03 -58.53
N THR A 17 -69.97 42.45 -58.85
CA THR A 17 -70.60 41.14 -58.63
C THR A 17 -69.83 39.93 -59.16
N ALA A 18 -69.87 38.87 -58.36
CA ALA A 18 -70.10 37.45 -58.64
C ALA A 18 -69.68 36.82 -59.96
N ALA A 19 -68.82 35.79 -59.84
CA ALA A 19 -68.97 34.53 -60.63
C ALA A 19 -68.28 33.38 -59.85
N CYS A 20 -69.10 32.43 -59.41
CA CYS A 20 -68.72 31.12 -58.96
C CYS A 20 -67.90 30.36 -60.01
N SER A 21 -66.68 29.96 -59.75
CA SER A 21 -65.99 28.91 -60.46
C SER A 21 -65.32 27.98 -59.42
N LYS A 22 -65.93 26.76 -59.29
CA LYS A 22 -65.38 25.66 -58.57
C LYS A 22 -64.05 25.23 -59.22
N ALA A 23 -62.87 25.59 -58.60
CA ALA A 23 -61.59 25.00 -58.95
C ALA A 23 -61.47 23.65 -58.25
N PRO A 24 -60.96 22.62 -58.88
CA PRO A 24 -60.68 21.35 -58.20
C PRO A 24 -59.60 21.54 -57.20
N THR A 25 -59.83 21.10 -55.98
CA THR A 25 -58.85 20.99 -54.90
C THR A 25 -57.78 20.03 -55.41
N ALA A 26 -56.65 20.59 -55.77
CA ALA A 26 -55.42 19.80 -55.95
C ALA A 26 -55.02 19.27 -54.57
N GLU A 27 -55.22 18.00 -54.37
CA GLU A 27 -54.69 17.21 -53.28
C GLU A 27 -53.15 17.38 -53.30
N ALA A 28 -52.57 18.12 -52.34
CA ALA A 28 -51.17 18.20 -52.18
C ALA A 28 -50.64 16.77 -51.98
N PRO A 29 -49.58 16.37 -52.69
CA PRO A 29 -49.06 15.03 -52.50
C PRO A 29 -48.65 14.89 -50.99
N ALA A 30 -49.33 13.89 -50.37
CA ALA A 30 -48.91 13.43 -49.02
C ALA A 30 -47.39 13.18 -49.07
N ARG A 31 -46.64 13.97 -48.33
CA ARG A 31 -45.24 13.63 -48.10
C ARG A 31 -45.23 12.26 -47.48
N PRO A 32 -44.48 11.30 -48.05
CA PRO A 32 -44.35 10.00 -47.40
C PRO A 32 -43.62 10.29 -46.04
N SER A 33 -44.35 10.20 -44.95
CA SER A 33 -43.84 10.01 -43.62
C SER A 33 -43.27 8.60 -43.52
N GLY A 34 -42.27 8.32 -44.34
CA GLY A 34 -41.44 7.18 -44.16
C GLY A 34 -40.46 7.57 -43.08
N ASP A 35 -40.76 7.20 -41.88
CA ASP A 35 -39.82 7.15 -40.77
C ASP A 35 -38.71 6.19 -41.22
N ARG A 36 -37.71 6.74 -41.94
CA ARG A 36 -36.50 5.97 -42.29
C ARG A 36 -35.67 5.95 -41.05
N ASP A 37 -35.64 4.76 -40.41
CA ASP A 37 -34.69 4.51 -39.30
C ASP A 37 -33.33 5.05 -39.70
N ILE A 38 -32.73 5.84 -38.83
CA ILE A 38 -31.38 6.35 -39.06
C ILE A 38 -30.41 5.20 -38.85
N PRO A 39 -29.62 4.82 -39.88
CA PRO A 39 -28.62 3.79 -39.71
C PRO A 39 -27.49 4.34 -38.84
N VAL A 40 -27.12 3.57 -37.79
CA VAL A 40 -26.07 3.89 -36.83
C VAL A 40 -25.21 2.67 -36.59
N ILE A 41 -23.93 2.91 -36.25
CA ILE A 41 -23.06 1.87 -35.69
C ILE A 41 -23.12 1.98 -34.17
N ALA A 42 -23.36 0.84 -33.54
CA ALA A 42 -23.49 0.74 -32.09
C ALA A 42 -22.53 -0.33 -31.52
N GLU A 43 -22.22 -0.21 -30.26
CA GLU A 43 -21.49 -1.21 -29.48
C GLU A 43 -22.29 -1.64 -28.26
N VAL A 44 -22.04 -2.87 -27.79
CA VAL A 44 -22.61 -3.35 -26.54
C VAL A 44 -21.76 -2.84 -25.37
N LEU A 45 -22.42 -2.15 -24.44
CA LEU A 45 -21.81 -1.60 -23.26
C LEU A 45 -21.18 -2.72 -22.40
N ARG A 46 -20.03 -2.43 -21.83
CA ARG A 46 -19.36 -3.28 -20.87
C ARG A 46 -18.93 -2.44 -19.68
N PHE A 47 -18.79 -3.08 -18.54
CA PHE A 47 -18.27 -2.45 -17.35
C PHE A 47 -16.84 -2.90 -17.12
N GLU A 48 -15.96 -1.95 -16.84
CA GLU A 48 -14.57 -2.20 -16.42
C GLU A 48 -14.29 -1.47 -15.11
N ARG A 49 -13.36 -2.04 -14.35
CA ARG A 49 -12.90 -1.37 -13.12
C ARG A 49 -11.99 -0.19 -13.45
N GLU A 50 -12.20 0.88 -12.74
CA GLU A 50 -11.26 1.99 -12.73
C GLU A 50 -9.88 1.49 -12.28
N ARG A 51 -8.81 1.98 -12.91
CA ARG A 51 -7.44 1.77 -12.45
C ARG A 51 -7.00 3.00 -11.68
N VAL A 52 -6.96 2.87 -10.40
CA VAL A 52 -6.44 3.93 -9.54
C VAL A 52 -4.99 3.58 -9.22
N ARG A 53 -4.08 4.48 -9.58
CA ARG A 53 -2.66 4.34 -9.21
C ARG A 53 -2.37 5.21 -8.01
N LEU A 54 -2.03 4.56 -6.91
CA LEU A 54 -1.55 5.22 -5.71
C LEU A 54 -0.02 5.36 -5.82
N GLU A 55 0.48 6.58 -5.59
CA GLU A 55 1.92 6.84 -5.44
C GLU A 55 2.18 7.39 -4.04
N ALA A 56 3.20 6.82 -3.36
CA ALA A 56 3.63 7.27 -2.05
C ALA A 56 5.16 7.29 -1.98
N VAL A 57 5.69 7.96 -0.95
CA VAL A 57 7.11 7.89 -0.61
C VAL A 57 7.24 7.12 0.69
N GLY A 58 8.09 6.09 0.68
CA GLY A 58 8.35 5.25 1.83
C GLY A 58 9.81 5.30 2.25
N THR A 59 10.05 4.89 3.49
CA THR A 59 11.40 4.74 4.06
C THR A 59 11.60 3.30 4.49
N SER A 60 12.76 2.74 4.13
CA SER A 60 13.10 1.37 4.48
C SER A 60 13.65 1.24 5.90
N ARG A 61 13.38 0.09 6.52
CA ARG A 61 14.00 -0.39 7.76
C ARG A 61 14.45 -1.82 7.59
N ALA A 62 15.48 -2.22 8.32
CA ALA A 62 15.89 -3.62 8.39
C ALA A 62 14.77 -4.50 8.97
N ARG A 63 14.78 -5.78 8.65
CA ARG A 63 13.86 -6.78 9.23
C ARG A 63 13.97 -6.81 10.76
N LEU A 64 15.21 -6.84 11.26
CA LEU A 64 15.56 -6.66 12.66
C LEU A 64 16.65 -5.60 12.73
N SER A 65 16.58 -4.74 13.72
CA SER A 65 17.59 -3.71 14.00
C SER A 65 17.76 -3.59 15.50
N ALA A 66 18.99 -3.62 15.96
CA ALA A 66 19.33 -3.43 17.37
C ALA A 66 20.50 -2.46 17.50
N GLU A 67 20.38 -1.55 18.46
CA GLU A 67 21.49 -0.75 18.96
C GLU A 67 22.10 -1.50 20.14
N LEU A 68 23.36 -1.87 20.02
CA LEU A 68 24.08 -2.64 21.03
C LEU A 68 24.83 -1.71 21.97
N TYR A 69 24.42 -1.72 23.22
CA TYR A 69 25.03 -0.96 24.31
C TYR A 69 25.82 -1.89 25.23
N ALA A 70 26.79 -1.35 25.98
CA ALA A 70 27.48 -2.12 26.98
C ALA A 70 26.53 -2.44 28.16
N PRO A 71 26.39 -3.72 28.58
CA PRO A 71 25.51 -4.07 29.70
C PRO A 71 26.03 -3.54 31.04
N THR A 72 27.35 -3.30 31.14
CA THR A 72 28.00 -2.80 32.32
C THR A 72 29.18 -1.90 31.97
N SER A 73 29.61 -1.07 32.90
CA SER A 73 30.79 -0.18 32.70
C SER A 73 32.09 -0.97 32.80
N GLY A 74 33.04 -0.69 31.91
CA GLY A 74 34.33 -1.34 31.92
C GLY A 74 35.31 -0.75 30.91
N GLU A 75 36.56 -1.24 30.93
CA GLU A 75 37.60 -0.95 29.95
C GLU A 75 37.47 -1.99 28.82
N VAL A 76 37.54 -1.55 27.58
CA VAL A 76 37.48 -2.40 26.39
C VAL A 76 38.84 -3.09 26.20
N VAL A 77 38.81 -4.42 26.20
CA VAL A 77 40.04 -5.23 25.96
C VAL A 77 40.19 -5.51 24.47
N SER A 78 39.08 -5.86 23.79
CA SER A 78 39.13 -6.16 22.36
C SER A 78 37.81 -5.81 21.67
N VAL A 79 37.91 -5.41 20.39
CA VAL A 79 36.80 -5.26 19.43
C VAL A 79 37.05 -6.29 18.33
N ASN A 80 36.11 -7.25 18.15
CA ASN A 80 36.32 -8.45 17.35
C ASN A 80 35.56 -8.42 16.01
N PHE A 81 35.14 -7.27 15.56
CA PHE A 81 34.43 -7.10 14.29
C PHE A 81 34.98 -5.92 13.49
N LYS A 82 34.63 -5.89 12.20
CA LYS A 82 34.89 -4.76 11.31
C LYS A 82 33.58 -4.15 10.87
N PRO A 83 33.50 -2.83 10.63
CA PRO A 83 32.33 -2.18 10.09
C PRO A 83 31.82 -2.86 8.82
N GLY A 84 30.52 -3.14 8.76
CA GLY A 84 29.89 -3.83 7.63
C GLY A 84 30.07 -5.35 7.61
N GLN A 85 30.78 -5.94 8.56
CA GLN A 85 30.96 -7.40 8.64
C GLN A 85 29.64 -8.10 8.94
N THR A 86 29.43 -9.27 8.32
CA THR A 86 28.36 -10.19 8.69
C THR A 86 28.76 -10.99 9.92
N VAL A 87 27.88 -11.07 10.90
CA VAL A 87 28.05 -11.83 12.14
C VAL A 87 26.86 -12.74 12.36
N LYS A 88 27.06 -13.78 13.18
CA LYS A 88 26.03 -14.74 13.58
C LYS A 88 25.60 -14.51 15.02
N LEU A 89 24.41 -14.97 15.37
CA LEU A 89 23.94 -15.03 16.75
C LEU A 89 25.00 -15.66 17.67
N GLY A 90 25.37 -14.96 18.76
CA GLY A 90 26.36 -15.40 19.73
C GLY A 90 27.82 -15.10 19.37
N ASP A 91 28.09 -14.51 18.19
CA ASP A 91 29.45 -14.05 17.88
C ASP A 91 29.85 -12.93 18.85
N VAL A 92 31.05 -13.07 19.45
CA VAL A 92 31.60 -12.09 20.39
C VAL A 92 32.05 -10.84 19.63
N LEU A 93 31.39 -9.72 19.88
CA LEU A 93 31.65 -8.45 19.21
C LEU A 93 32.69 -7.61 20.00
N LEU A 94 32.55 -7.54 21.33
CA LEU A 94 33.40 -6.74 22.16
C LEU A 94 33.61 -7.43 23.52
N GLN A 95 34.79 -7.28 24.07
CA GLN A 95 35.13 -7.82 25.37
C GLN A 95 35.63 -6.71 26.30
N LEU A 96 35.03 -6.65 27.49
CA LEU A 96 35.45 -5.79 28.58
C LEU A 96 36.46 -6.51 29.49
N ASP A 97 37.24 -5.77 30.27
CA ASP A 97 38.06 -6.35 31.34
C ASP A 97 37.19 -7.11 32.32
N ALA A 98 37.47 -8.40 32.47
CA ALA A 98 36.67 -9.36 33.25
C ALA A 98 37.49 -10.04 34.38
N GLU A 99 38.70 -9.57 34.68
CA GLU A 99 39.56 -10.26 35.64
C GLU A 99 38.95 -10.35 37.04
N LYS A 100 38.27 -9.30 37.49
CA LYS A 100 37.59 -9.29 38.80
C LYS A 100 36.40 -10.26 38.85
N GLU A 101 35.64 -10.29 37.79
CA GLU A 101 34.47 -11.15 37.68
C GLU A 101 34.85 -12.64 37.57
N LYS A 102 35.93 -12.95 36.87
CA LYS A 102 36.48 -14.32 36.84
C LYS A 102 36.89 -14.79 38.22
N LEU A 103 37.53 -13.92 39.00
CA LEU A 103 37.93 -14.22 40.40
C LEU A 103 36.69 -14.34 41.30
N ALA A 104 35.64 -13.51 41.11
CA ALA A 104 34.41 -13.61 41.84
C ALA A 104 33.63 -14.92 41.58
N VAL A 105 33.60 -15.37 40.32
CA VAL A 105 33.03 -16.67 39.96
C VAL A 105 33.80 -17.80 40.64
N ARG A 106 35.12 -17.76 40.60
CA ARG A 106 35.98 -18.77 41.25
C ARG A 106 35.75 -18.85 42.75
N LEU A 107 35.65 -17.69 43.44
CA LEU A 107 35.35 -17.62 44.86
C LEU A 107 33.97 -18.21 45.19
N ALA A 108 32.94 -17.85 44.41
CA ALA A 108 31.60 -18.36 44.60
C ALA A 108 31.49 -19.87 44.33
N GLU A 109 32.25 -20.43 43.38
CA GLU A 109 32.36 -21.87 43.14
C GLU A 109 32.91 -22.61 44.38
N LEU A 110 33.99 -22.06 45.00
CA LEU A 110 34.55 -22.65 46.23
C LEU A 110 33.57 -22.58 47.40
N HIS A 111 32.86 -21.48 47.57
CA HIS A 111 31.83 -21.36 48.60
C HIS A 111 30.70 -22.36 48.40
N LEU A 112 30.22 -22.54 47.17
CA LEU A 112 29.18 -23.52 46.86
C LEU A 112 29.66 -24.95 47.14
N GLU A 113 30.89 -25.30 46.73
CA GLU A 113 31.46 -26.62 46.96
C GLU A 113 31.59 -26.93 48.46
N ASP A 114 31.95 -25.95 49.28
CA ASP A 114 32.04 -26.11 50.73
C ASP A 114 30.66 -26.30 51.38
N ALA A 115 29.71 -25.46 50.99
CA ALA A 115 28.35 -25.56 51.48
C ALA A 115 27.66 -26.87 51.11
N GLU A 116 27.84 -27.35 49.85
CA GLU A 116 27.29 -28.65 49.38
C GLU A 116 27.93 -29.81 50.12
N ARG A 117 29.27 -29.79 50.34
CA ARG A 117 29.95 -30.81 51.15
C ARG A 117 29.43 -30.89 52.59
N LEU A 118 29.08 -29.73 53.18
CA LEU A 118 28.52 -29.68 54.55
C LEU A 118 27.10 -30.26 54.55
N TYR A 119 26.26 -29.83 53.58
CA TYR A 119 24.91 -30.32 53.43
C TYR A 119 24.87 -31.86 53.26
N ASP A 120 25.65 -32.39 52.32
CA ASP A 120 25.78 -33.83 52.03
C ASP A 120 26.22 -34.64 53.24
N ARG A 121 27.13 -34.08 54.06
CA ARG A 121 27.58 -34.72 55.32
C ARG A 121 26.45 -34.78 56.34
N TYR A 122 25.70 -33.70 56.51
CA TYR A 122 24.54 -33.66 57.42
C TYR A 122 23.43 -34.56 56.94
N GLU A 123 23.10 -34.57 55.66
CA GLU A 123 22.08 -35.44 55.06
C GLU A 123 22.40 -36.93 55.30
N ARG A 124 23.63 -37.36 55.04
CA ARG A 124 24.04 -38.74 55.31
C ARG A 124 24.01 -39.11 56.80
N SER A 125 24.22 -38.18 57.68
CA SER A 125 24.22 -38.39 59.13
C SER A 125 22.84 -38.26 59.79
N ALA A 126 21.86 -37.66 59.10
CA ALA A 126 20.51 -37.44 59.61
C ALA A 126 19.75 -38.78 59.79
N GLY A 127 19.94 -39.79 58.93
CA GLY A 127 19.37 -41.12 59.04
C GLY A 127 19.74 -41.87 60.33
N GLY A 128 20.84 -41.49 61.02
CA GLY A 128 21.31 -42.10 62.29
C GLY A 128 20.95 -41.30 63.51
N GLY A 129 20.19 -40.19 63.41
CA GLY A 129 19.80 -39.31 64.56
C GLY A 129 20.93 -38.45 65.08
N ALA A 130 22.09 -38.40 64.43
CA ALA A 130 23.29 -37.67 64.87
C ALA A 130 23.26 -36.16 64.55
N VAL A 131 22.30 -35.68 63.74
CA VAL A 131 22.13 -34.30 63.31
C VAL A 131 20.76 -33.77 63.65
N LEU A 132 20.69 -32.59 64.20
CA LEU A 132 19.40 -31.92 64.48
C LEU A 132 18.75 -31.51 63.14
N PRO A 133 17.43 -31.66 62.93
CA PRO A 133 16.70 -31.25 61.73
C PRO A 133 16.99 -29.78 61.36
N THR A 134 17.07 -28.87 62.35
CA THR A 134 17.38 -27.46 62.16
C THR A 134 18.78 -27.23 61.60
N ALA A 135 19.78 -28.09 61.93
CA ALA A 135 21.11 -27.97 61.41
C ALA A 135 21.18 -28.45 59.96
N LEU A 136 20.39 -29.49 59.59
CA LEU A 136 20.27 -29.94 58.22
C LEU A 136 19.58 -28.85 57.35
N ASP A 137 18.48 -28.27 57.83
CA ASP A 137 17.78 -27.21 57.12
C ASP A 137 18.65 -25.97 56.95
N ALA A 138 19.43 -25.62 57.94
CA ALA A 138 20.40 -24.51 57.84
C ALA A 138 21.48 -24.80 56.78
N ALA A 139 22.05 -26.03 56.74
CA ALA A 139 23.05 -26.42 55.75
C ALA A 139 22.47 -26.44 54.33
N ARG A 140 21.22 -26.89 54.18
CA ARG A 140 20.50 -26.80 52.90
C ARG A 140 20.32 -25.38 52.40
N THR A 141 19.85 -24.48 53.29
CA THR A 141 19.69 -23.05 52.98
C THR A 141 21.04 -22.42 52.59
N ALA A 142 22.13 -22.77 53.31
CA ALA A 142 23.47 -22.26 52.97
C ALA A 142 23.90 -22.71 51.56
N ALA A 143 23.70 -23.98 51.19
CA ALA A 143 24.02 -24.47 49.86
C ALA A 143 23.20 -23.80 48.76
N GLU A 144 21.89 -23.60 48.97
CA GLU A 144 21.05 -22.87 48.02
C GLU A 144 21.47 -21.40 47.88
N THR A 145 21.81 -20.75 49.02
CA THR A 145 22.32 -19.36 49.00
C THR A 145 23.60 -19.26 48.15
N ALA A 146 24.59 -20.16 48.45
CA ALA A 146 25.85 -20.19 47.70
C ALA A 146 25.65 -20.47 46.20
N ARG A 147 24.66 -21.27 45.81
CA ARG A 147 24.29 -21.51 44.43
C ARG A 147 23.80 -20.24 43.72
N VAL A 148 22.93 -19.48 44.38
CA VAL A 148 22.44 -18.20 43.86
C VAL A 148 23.57 -17.17 43.76
N GLU A 149 24.52 -17.16 44.71
CA GLU A 149 25.71 -16.28 44.68
C GLU A 149 26.62 -16.63 43.48
N LEU A 150 26.81 -17.91 43.16
CA LEU A 150 27.55 -18.35 41.98
C LEU A 150 26.83 -17.93 40.69
N GLU A 151 25.53 -18.11 40.60
CA GLU A 151 24.75 -17.69 39.43
C GLU A 151 24.89 -16.18 39.20
N LYS A 152 24.74 -15.38 40.26
CA LYS A 152 24.95 -13.93 40.21
C LYS A 152 26.33 -13.54 39.70
N ALA A 153 27.38 -14.23 40.19
CA ALA A 153 28.75 -13.99 39.75
C ALA A 153 28.96 -14.35 38.27
N ARG A 154 28.31 -15.42 37.78
CA ARG A 154 28.35 -15.83 36.36
C ARG A 154 27.62 -14.84 35.44
N ILE A 155 26.50 -14.29 35.87
CA ILE A 155 25.77 -13.22 35.11
C ILE A 155 26.69 -12.00 35.00
N ALA A 156 27.31 -11.56 36.10
CA ALA A 156 28.23 -10.42 36.08
C ALA A 156 29.48 -10.65 35.20
N LEU A 157 29.93 -11.89 35.06
CA LEU A 157 30.99 -12.24 34.13
C LEU A 157 30.51 -12.23 32.68
N ALA A 158 29.28 -12.76 32.42
CA ALA A 158 28.66 -12.76 31.10
C ALA A 158 28.46 -11.32 30.59
N ASP A 159 28.06 -10.39 31.46
CA ASP A 159 27.88 -8.96 31.13
C ASP A 159 29.19 -8.26 30.69
N ARG A 160 30.36 -8.92 30.82
CA ARG A 160 31.68 -8.43 30.32
C ARG A 160 31.87 -8.75 28.83
N THR A 161 30.98 -9.49 28.20
CA THR A 161 31.07 -9.86 26.80
C THR A 161 29.82 -9.38 26.08
N ILE A 162 29.99 -8.64 25.01
CA ILE A 162 28.91 -8.17 24.15
C ILE A 162 28.88 -9.06 22.91
N GLU A 163 27.76 -9.75 22.71
CA GLU A 163 27.54 -10.71 21.64
C GLU A 163 26.46 -10.23 20.68
N ALA A 164 26.49 -10.74 19.44
CA ALA A 164 25.45 -10.52 18.46
C ALA A 164 24.15 -11.20 18.90
N VAL A 165 23.04 -10.44 18.93
CA VAL A 165 21.73 -10.92 19.39
C VAL A 165 20.91 -11.59 18.29
N PHE A 166 21.35 -11.51 17.03
CA PHE A 166 20.83 -12.22 15.84
C PHE A 166 21.86 -12.17 14.72
N ASP A 167 21.63 -12.94 13.66
CA ASP A 167 22.44 -12.92 12.44
C ASP A 167 22.22 -11.61 11.68
N GLY A 168 23.30 -10.90 11.34
CA GLY A 168 23.15 -9.60 10.69
C GLY A 168 24.47 -8.96 10.31
N HIS A 169 24.40 -7.67 9.98
CA HIS A 169 25.57 -6.84 9.65
C HIS A 169 25.78 -5.80 10.73
N VAL A 170 26.99 -5.74 11.23
CA VAL A 170 27.39 -4.73 12.22
C VAL A 170 27.65 -3.38 11.55
N GLY A 171 27.25 -2.31 12.23
CA GLY A 171 27.51 -0.94 11.83
C GLY A 171 28.94 -0.48 12.12
N ILE A 172 29.13 0.84 12.10
CA ILE A 172 30.39 1.46 12.51
C ILE A 172 30.41 1.52 14.04
N SER A 173 31.56 1.18 14.64
CA SER A 173 31.83 1.41 16.06
C SER A 173 32.74 2.61 16.19
N GLU A 174 32.50 3.42 17.22
CA GLU A 174 33.39 4.51 17.65
C GLU A 174 34.24 4.12 18.87
N VAL A 175 34.17 2.84 19.29
CA VAL A 175 34.85 2.33 20.48
C VAL A 175 36.10 1.52 20.07
N ASP A 176 37.22 1.86 20.66
CA ASP A 176 38.52 1.22 20.44
C ASP A 176 39.01 0.45 21.68
N PRO A 177 39.91 -0.54 21.53
CA PRO A 177 40.57 -1.18 22.66
C PRO A 177 41.33 -0.15 23.52
N GLY A 178 41.11 -0.21 24.85
CA GLY A 178 41.61 0.74 25.83
C GLY A 178 40.63 1.82 26.24
N ASP A 179 39.54 1.99 25.52
CA ASP A 179 38.47 2.92 25.88
C ASP A 179 37.70 2.45 27.11
N ARG A 180 37.11 3.39 27.81
CA ARG A 180 36.22 3.12 28.93
C ARG A 180 34.77 3.40 28.52
N VAL A 181 33.94 2.37 28.60
CA VAL A 181 32.52 2.42 28.23
C VAL A 181 31.62 2.32 29.46
N ASP A 182 30.39 2.81 29.32
CA ASP A 182 29.29 2.68 30.29
C ASP A 182 28.02 2.16 29.62
N THR A 183 26.94 2.01 30.39
CA THR A 183 25.67 1.47 29.94
C THR A 183 24.91 2.35 28.91
N ASN A 184 25.39 3.58 28.68
CA ASN A 184 24.82 4.51 27.67
C ASN A 184 25.71 4.60 26.42
N THR A 185 26.86 3.92 26.43
CA THR A 185 27.80 3.95 25.30
C THR A 185 27.31 3.00 24.23
N LEU A 186 26.94 3.56 23.05
CA LEU A 186 26.61 2.78 21.87
C LEU A 186 27.87 2.11 21.30
N ILE A 187 27.91 0.79 21.31
CA ILE A 187 29.03 0.00 20.78
C ILE A 187 28.95 -0.09 19.27
N THR A 188 27.81 -0.54 18.75
CA THR A 188 27.52 -0.61 17.31
C THR A 188 26.02 -0.84 17.08
N THR A 189 25.59 -0.75 15.83
CA THR A 189 24.27 -1.21 15.38
C THR A 189 24.38 -2.59 14.74
N LEU A 190 23.34 -3.39 14.86
CA LEU A 190 23.25 -4.70 14.22
C LEU A 190 21.93 -4.74 13.40
N ASP A 191 22.05 -4.96 12.10
CA ASP A 191 20.91 -4.96 11.17
C ASP A 191 20.83 -6.28 10.40
N ASP A 192 19.68 -6.94 10.46
CA ASP A 192 19.33 -8.00 9.52
C ASP A 192 18.75 -7.37 8.26
N ARG A 193 19.53 -7.39 7.19
CA ARG A 193 19.18 -6.80 5.90
C ARG A 193 18.74 -7.83 4.85
N SER A 194 18.49 -9.07 5.23
CA SER A 194 18.03 -10.13 4.33
C SER A 194 16.74 -9.75 3.59
N SER A 195 15.86 -9.01 4.27
CA SER A 195 14.74 -8.29 3.69
C SER A 195 14.57 -6.94 4.37
N LEU A 196 13.90 -6.01 3.70
CA LEU A 196 13.61 -4.71 4.26
C LEU A 196 12.09 -4.49 4.33
N PHE A 197 11.68 -3.73 5.32
CA PHE A 197 10.33 -3.20 5.43
C PHE A 197 10.33 -1.75 4.98
N VAL A 198 9.52 -1.42 3.98
CA VAL A 198 9.31 -0.05 3.52
C VAL A 198 7.98 0.43 4.07
N SER A 199 8.02 1.42 4.96
CA SER A 199 6.83 2.05 5.53
C SER A 199 6.49 3.31 4.73
N PHE A 200 5.23 3.50 4.39
CA PHE A 200 4.73 4.64 3.62
C PHE A 200 3.31 5.02 4.05
N ASP A 201 2.99 6.31 3.89
CA ASP A 201 1.69 6.86 4.22
C ASP A 201 0.73 6.72 3.04
N VAL A 202 -0.49 6.25 3.33
CA VAL A 202 -1.58 6.07 2.36
C VAL A 202 -2.78 6.90 2.80
N SER A 203 -3.45 7.58 1.86
CA SER A 203 -4.66 8.34 2.16
C SER A 203 -5.78 7.44 2.70
N GLU A 204 -6.55 7.93 3.70
CA GLU A 204 -7.70 7.23 4.28
C GLU A 204 -8.75 6.78 3.24
N ALA A 205 -8.81 7.48 2.09
CA ALA A 205 -9.70 7.12 1.00
C ALA A 205 -9.49 5.70 0.45
N PHE A 206 -8.30 5.13 0.63
CA PHE A 206 -7.93 3.80 0.12
C PHE A 206 -7.98 2.68 1.17
N ILE A 207 -8.53 2.94 2.38
CA ILE A 207 -8.49 1.97 3.49
C ILE A 207 -9.26 0.67 3.19
N GLY A 208 -10.29 0.73 2.34
CA GLY A 208 -11.07 -0.44 1.92
C GLY A 208 -10.53 -1.15 0.67
N GLU A 209 -9.55 -0.55 0.00
CA GLU A 209 -9.05 -0.99 -1.29
C GLU A 209 -7.67 -1.62 -1.22
N LEU A 210 -6.96 -1.39 -0.10
CA LEU A 210 -5.63 -1.92 0.15
C LEU A 210 -5.71 -3.11 1.11
N SER A 211 -5.03 -4.20 0.77
CA SER A 211 -5.04 -5.43 1.57
C SER A 211 -3.62 -5.97 1.80
N VAL A 212 -3.45 -6.67 2.92
CA VAL A 212 -2.24 -7.45 3.16
C VAL A 212 -2.16 -8.55 2.09
N GLY A 213 -1.00 -8.65 1.45
CA GLY A 213 -0.77 -9.55 0.32
C GLY A 213 -0.79 -8.86 -1.04
N ASP A 214 -1.17 -7.59 -1.13
CA ASP A 214 -1.13 -6.84 -2.38
C ASP A 214 0.31 -6.59 -2.84
N ASP A 215 0.52 -6.73 -4.15
CA ASP A 215 1.80 -6.45 -4.79
C ASP A 215 2.04 -4.95 -4.90
N VAL A 216 3.25 -4.54 -4.61
CA VAL A 216 3.70 -3.15 -4.74
C VAL A 216 4.96 -3.06 -5.57
N GLN A 217 5.07 -2.00 -6.37
CA GLN A 217 6.27 -1.67 -7.10
C GLN A 217 7.01 -0.57 -6.34
N LEU A 218 8.28 -0.82 -6.03
CA LEU A 218 9.11 0.12 -5.32
C LEU A 218 10.28 0.52 -6.21
N LYS A 219 10.55 1.82 -6.28
CA LYS A 219 11.68 2.37 -7.03
C LYS A 219 12.57 3.17 -6.11
N THR A 220 13.87 2.82 -6.10
CA THR A 220 14.86 3.61 -5.36
C THR A 220 15.24 4.85 -6.17
N ARG A 221 15.74 5.86 -5.47
CA ARG A 221 16.22 7.09 -6.13
C ARG A 221 17.59 6.93 -6.79
N SER A 222 18.36 5.95 -6.32
CA SER A 222 19.73 5.70 -6.76
C SER A 222 19.81 4.86 -8.05
N ASP A 223 18.80 4.04 -8.31
CA ASP A 223 18.76 3.19 -9.51
C ASP A 223 17.58 3.61 -10.38
N LYS A 224 17.91 4.15 -11.56
CA LYS A 224 16.87 4.72 -12.45
C LYS A 224 16.02 3.68 -13.16
N ASP A 225 16.46 2.41 -13.21
CA ASP A 225 15.87 1.40 -14.08
C ASP A 225 15.39 0.11 -13.39
N SER A 226 15.68 -0.10 -12.10
CA SER A 226 15.21 -1.30 -11.41
C SER A 226 14.00 -0.99 -10.52
N ASP A 227 12.83 -1.45 -10.95
CA ASP A 227 11.69 -1.57 -10.07
C ASP A 227 11.89 -2.83 -9.20
N VAL A 228 11.80 -2.67 -7.89
CA VAL A 228 11.87 -3.76 -6.93
C VAL A 228 10.45 -4.14 -6.56
N ALA A 229 10.11 -5.41 -6.71
CA ALA A 229 8.82 -5.92 -6.27
C ALA A 229 8.78 -6.08 -4.75
N GLY A 230 7.66 -5.77 -4.15
CA GLY A 230 7.39 -6.01 -2.74
C GLY A 230 5.95 -6.42 -2.52
N VAL A 231 5.64 -6.85 -1.31
CA VAL A 231 4.30 -7.29 -0.91
C VAL A 231 3.90 -6.56 0.37
N ILE A 232 2.68 -6.05 0.45
CA ILE A 232 2.14 -5.45 1.67
C ILE A 232 2.02 -6.53 2.74
N VAL A 233 2.66 -6.29 3.88
CA VAL A 233 2.65 -7.24 5.01
C VAL A 233 1.88 -6.69 6.20
N ASP A 234 1.81 -5.38 6.36
CA ASP A 234 1.09 -4.74 7.47
C ASP A 234 0.36 -3.49 6.99
N ILE A 235 -0.80 -3.25 7.58
CA ILE A 235 -1.57 -2.02 7.45
C ILE A 235 -1.95 -1.58 8.86
N ASP A 236 -1.59 -0.34 9.21
CA ASP A 236 -1.93 0.19 10.53
C ASP A 236 -3.45 0.34 10.67
N SER A 237 -3.95 -0.06 11.82
CA SER A 237 -5.38 0.07 12.18
C SER A 237 -5.81 1.49 12.51
N ARG A 238 -4.85 2.42 12.64
CA ARG A 238 -5.08 3.80 13.03
C ARG A 238 -4.86 4.75 11.86
N ILE A 239 -5.76 5.73 11.75
CA ILE A 239 -5.64 6.86 10.83
C ILE A 239 -5.08 8.06 11.60
N ASP A 240 -4.05 8.72 11.07
CA ASP A 240 -3.60 10.02 11.56
C ASP A 240 -4.66 11.07 11.22
N PRO A 241 -5.35 11.67 12.21
CA PRO A 241 -6.44 12.59 11.95
C PRO A 241 -5.97 13.95 11.39
N GLN A 242 -4.69 14.28 11.51
CA GLN A 242 -4.13 15.53 10.99
C GLN A 242 -3.77 15.41 9.53
N ARG A 243 -3.15 14.28 9.13
CA ARG A 243 -2.73 14.02 7.74
C ARG A 243 -3.79 13.29 6.93
N ARG A 244 -4.80 12.69 7.59
CA ARG A 244 -5.79 11.82 6.94
C ARG A 244 -5.14 10.67 6.17
N THR A 245 -4.13 10.06 6.80
CA THR A 245 -3.37 8.93 6.26
C THR A 245 -3.27 7.81 7.28
N PHE A 246 -3.05 6.60 6.80
CA PHE A 246 -2.63 5.44 7.59
C PHE A 246 -1.30 4.92 7.05
N VAL A 247 -0.57 4.19 7.89
CA VAL A 247 0.73 3.62 7.51
C VAL A 247 0.52 2.22 6.94
N ALA A 248 1.04 1.98 5.76
CA ALA A 248 1.21 0.65 5.20
C ALA A 248 2.69 0.27 5.17
N ARG A 249 2.98 -1.01 5.26
CA ARG A 249 4.33 -1.56 5.24
C ARG A 249 4.43 -2.66 4.19
N ALA A 250 5.37 -2.51 3.28
CA ALA A 250 5.72 -3.52 2.31
C ALA A 250 7.03 -4.21 2.68
N ARG A 251 7.10 -5.52 2.50
CA ARG A 251 8.34 -6.30 2.56
C ARG A 251 8.98 -6.36 1.18
N VAL A 252 10.29 -6.17 1.16
CA VAL A 252 11.13 -6.24 -0.04
C VAL A 252 12.28 -7.18 0.25
N ASP A 253 12.50 -8.17 -0.59
CA ASP A 253 13.63 -9.08 -0.48
C ASP A 253 14.92 -8.39 -0.95
N ASN A 254 16.04 -8.68 -0.31
CA ASN A 254 17.32 -7.98 -0.54
C ASN A 254 18.48 -8.98 -0.69
N ASP A 255 18.27 -10.03 -1.48
CA ASP A 255 19.23 -11.13 -1.67
C ASP A 255 20.60 -10.66 -2.17
N LEU A 256 20.63 -9.58 -2.92
CA LEU A 256 21.86 -8.99 -3.46
C LEU A 256 22.55 -8.00 -2.48
N ASP A 257 21.98 -7.78 -1.30
CA ASP A 257 22.42 -6.79 -0.29
C ASP A 257 22.71 -5.38 -0.86
N LEU A 258 21.91 -4.97 -1.86
CA LEU A 258 22.02 -3.64 -2.48
C LEU A 258 21.23 -2.56 -1.74
N LEU A 259 20.16 -2.97 -1.07
CA LEU A 259 19.29 -2.07 -0.33
C LEU A 259 19.81 -1.89 1.10
N ARG A 260 19.63 -0.68 1.63
CA ARG A 260 20.07 -0.32 3.00
C ARG A 260 18.89 0.24 3.80
N PRO A 261 18.83 -0.01 5.12
CA PRO A 261 17.94 0.71 6.01
C PRO A 261 18.11 2.23 5.85
N GLY A 262 17.02 2.97 5.95
CA GLY A 262 17.01 4.43 5.76
C GLY A 262 16.89 4.90 4.31
N MET A 263 16.95 4.01 3.32
CA MET A 263 16.72 4.38 1.92
C MET A 263 15.28 4.84 1.68
N SER A 264 15.13 5.83 0.80
CA SER A 264 13.83 6.34 0.36
C SER A 264 13.39 5.62 -0.91
N PHE A 265 12.11 5.22 -0.93
CA PHE A 265 11.47 4.52 -2.06
C PHE A 265 10.27 5.31 -2.56
N ARG A 266 10.09 5.35 -3.87
CA ARG A 266 8.80 5.67 -4.47
C ARG A 266 8.02 4.37 -4.57
N VAL A 267 6.88 4.33 -3.91
CA VAL A 267 5.97 3.17 -3.88
C VAL A 267 4.84 3.43 -4.87
N ARG A 268 4.53 2.44 -5.70
CA ARG A 268 3.40 2.43 -6.62
C ARG A 268 2.54 1.21 -6.38
N ILE A 269 1.25 1.44 -6.27
CA ILE A 269 0.26 0.40 -6.05
C ILE A 269 -0.87 0.62 -7.05
N ASP A 270 -1.19 -0.39 -7.84
CA ASP A 270 -2.37 -0.37 -8.69
C ASP A 270 -3.56 -0.92 -7.88
N VAL A 271 -4.45 -0.02 -7.49
CA VAL A 271 -5.64 -0.32 -6.68
C VAL A 271 -6.82 -0.58 -7.59
N ARG A 272 -7.69 -1.53 -7.21
CA ARG A 272 -8.92 -1.83 -7.95
C ARG A 272 -9.99 -0.82 -7.56
N GLY A 273 -10.30 0.11 -8.47
CA GLY A 273 -11.40 1.05 -8.31
C GLY A 273 -12.77 0.44 -8.59
N ASP A 274 -13.80 1.27 -8.58
CA ASP A 274 -15.19 0.90 -8.86
C ASP A 274 -15.40 0.47 -10.31
N LEU A 275 -16.54 -0.18 -10.57
CA LEU A 275 -16.96 -0.60 -11.90
C LEU A 275 -17.69 0.56 -12.59
N TYR A 276 -17.21 0.94 -13.76
CA TYR A 276 -17.82 1.99 -14.59
C TYR A 276 -18.08 1.50 -16.00
N ALA A 277 -19.09 2.09 -16.64
CA ALA A 277 -19.41 1.82 -18.02
C ALA A 277 -18.29 2.32 -18.94
N VAL A 278 -17.88 1.48 -19.91
CA VAL A 278 -16.84 1.82 -20.90
C VAL A 278 -17.49 2.15 -22.21
N VAL A 279 -17.26 3.35 -22.70
CA VAL A 279 -17.70 3.82 -24.02
C VAL A 279 -16.51 4.20 -24.87
N THR A 280 -16.62 4.05 -26.18
CA THR A 280 -15.61 4.58 -27.11
C THR A 280 -15.65 6.11 -27.10
N GLU A 281 -14.51 6.75 -27.30
CA GLU A 281 -14.41 8.21 -27.31
C GLU A 281 -15.31 8.84 -28.39
N THR A 282 -15.55 8.14 -29.50
CA THR A 282 -16.47 8.55 -30.58
C THR A 282 -17.95 8.52 -30.19
N GLY A 283 -18.35 7.62 -29.28
CA GLY A 283 -19.72 7.53 -28.77
C GLY A 283 -20.06 8.60 -27.74
N LEU A 284 -19.03 9.24 -27.14
CA LEU A 284 -19.22 10.29 -26.15
C LEU A 284 -19.52 11.63 -26.83
N GLN A 285 -20.63 12.26 -26.47
CA GLN A 285 -21.07 13.53 -27.01
C GLN A 285 -21.10 14.62 -25.94
N TRP A 286 -21.03 15.89 -26.36
CA TRP A 286 -21.08 17.06 -25.49
C TRP A 286 -22.29 17.91 -25.79
N GLY A 287 -23.02 18.30 -24.76
CA GLY A 287 -24.16 19.20 -24.84
C GLY A 287 -24.05 20.37 -23.88
N ALA A 288 -25.10 21.18 -23.81
CA ALA A 288 -25.16 22.33 -22.90
C ALA A 288 -25.07 21.90 -21.41
N ASP A 289 -25.56 20.71 -21.09
CA ASP A 289 -25.66 20.18 -19.73
C ASP A 289 -24.49 19.21 -19.37
N GLY A 290 -23.47 19.10 -20.24
CA GLY A 290 -22.33 18.22 -20.04
C GLY A 290 -22.23 17.06 -21.04
N ALA A 291 -21.48 16.03 -20.65
CA ALA A 291 -21.27 14.84 -21.47
C ALA A 291 -22.50 13.93 -21.46
N TYR A 292 -22.77 13.26 -22.57
CA TYR A 292 -23.84 12.29 -22.70
C TYR A 292 -23.52 11.23 -23.76
N VAL A 293 -24.23 10.11 -23.71
CA VAL A 293 -24.21 9.05 -24.72
C VAL A 293 -25.62 8.83 -25.28
N TRP A 294 -25.69 8.26 -26.48
CA TRP A 294 -26.94 7.77 -27.06
C TRP A 294 -27.08 6.27 -26.83
N THR A 295 -28.14 5.86 -26.16
CA THR A 295 -28.51 4.45 -26.01
C THR A 295 -29.65 4.12 -26.95
N VAL A 296 -29.72 2.87 -27.39
CA VAL A 296 -30.86 2.37 -28.19
C VAL A 296 -31.78 1.55 -27.28
N VAL A 297 -33.00 2.05 -27.09
CA VAL A 297 -34.02 1.38 -26.27
C VAL A 297 -35.23 1.17 -27.18
N ASP A 298 -35.69 -0.05 -27.34
CA ASP A 298 -36.87 -0.41 -28.19
C ASP A 298 -36.80 0.16 -29.62
N GLY A 299 -35.59 0.18 -30.21
CA GLY A 299 -35.34 0.73 -31.55
C GLY A 299 -35.33 2.26 -31.63
N SER A 300 -35.36 2.97 -30.53
CA SER A 300 -35.33 4.43 -30.46
C SER A 300 -34.10 4.92 -29.71
N ALA A 301 -33.50 6.04 -30.15
CA ALA A 301 -32.35 6.66 -29.48
C ALA A 301 -32.81 7.42 -28.22
N THR A 302 -32.17 7.16 -27.11
CA THR A 302 -32.37 7.85 -25.83
C THR A 302 -31.09 8.51 -25.38
N ARG A 303 -31.17 9.77 -25.01
CA ARG A 303 -30.02 10.52 -24.48
C ARG A 303 -29.84 10.23 -23.02
N VAL A 304 -28.65 9.70 -22.64
CA VAL A 304 -28.30 9.43 -21.25
C VAL A 304 -27.12 10.35 -20.83
N PRO A 305 -27.31 11.25 -19.86
CA PRO A 305 -26.23 12.07 -19.33
C PRO A 305 -25.23 11.19 -18.57
N VAL A 306 -23.94 11.48 -18.72
CA VAL A 306 -22.86 10.73 -18.07
C VAL A 306 -21.80 11.67 -17.52
N GLN A 307 -21.08 11.21 -16.49
CA GLN A 307 -19.88 11.88 -15.96
C GLN A 307 -18.65 11.08 -16.38
N ILE A 308 -17.61 11.78 -16.83
CA ILE A 308 -16.36 11.14 -17.21
C ILE A 308 -15.56 10.86 -15.93
N VAL A 309 -15.25 9.58 -15.71
CA VAL A 309 -14.41 9.13 -14.58
C VAL A 309 -12.94 9.03 -15.02
N GLN A 310 -12.66 8.29 -16.10
CA GLN A 310 -11.29 8.07 -16.57
C GLN A 310 -11.24 7.95 -18.09
N ARG A 311 -10.16 8.47 -18.71
CA ARG A 311 -9.89 8.28 -20.13
C ARG A 311 -8.73 7.30 -20.31
N ARG A 312 -8.86 6.36 -21.25
CA ARG A 312 -7.85 5.33 -21.57
C ARG A 312 -7.85 5.06 -23.06
N GLU A 313 -6.72 5.22 -23.73
CA GLU A 313 -6.44 4.70 -25.09
C GLU A 313 -7.67 4.59 -26.05
N GLY A 314 -8.39 5.71 -26.28
CA GLY A 314 -9.56 5.75 -27.15
C GLY A 314 -10.87 5.28 -26.50
N ARG A 315 -10.87 4.92 -25.21
CA ARG A 315 -12.04 4.57 -24.39
C ARG A 315 -12.20 5.52 -23.22
N VAL A 316 -13.41 5.65 -22.73
CA VAL A 316 -13.73 6.52 -21.61
C VAL A 316 -14.60 5.73 -20.62
N LEU A 317 -14.17 5.68 -19.37
CA LEU A 317 -15.00 5.21 -18.28
C LEU A 317 -15.94 6.32 -17.88
N VAL A 318 -17.22 6.00 -17.83
CA VAL A 318 -18.27 6.96 -17.51
C VAL A 318 -19.17 6.43 -16.41
N ASP A 319 -19.60 7.34 -15.54
CA ASP A 319 -20.64 7.11 -14.55
C ASP A 319 -21.97 7.68 -15.07
N GLY A 320 -23.03 6.89 -15.01
CA GLY A 320 -24.34 7.27 -15.51
C GLY A 320 -25.37 6.14 -15.33
N ASN A 321 -26.63 6.47 -15.53
CA ASN A 321 -27.70 5.46 -15.45
C ASN A 321 -27.75 4.61 -16.74
N LEU A 322 -26.73 3.73 -16.87
CA LEU A 322 -26.56 2.83 -18.01
C LEU A 322 -26.76 1.38 -17.54
N ALA A 323 -27.65 0.65 -18.26
CA ALA A 323 -27.84 -0.76 -17.96
C ALA A 323 -26.70 -1.60 -18.51
N ASP A 324 -26.46 -2.76 -17.90
CA ASP A 324 -25.51 -3.74 -18.44
C ASP A 324 -26.01 -4.24 -19.81
N GLU A 325 -25.08 -4.45 -20.75
CA GLU A 325 -25.35 -4.81 -22.12
C GLU A 325 -26.22 -3.79 -22.91
N ALA A 326 -26.38 -2.55 -22.43
CA ALA A 326 -27.02 -1.50 -23.19
C ALA A 326 -26.33 -1.28 -24.54
N ILE A 327 -27.09 -0.96 -25.56
CA ILE A 327 -26.55 -0.67 -26.90
C ILE A 327 -26.23 0.82 -26.98
N ILE A 328 -24.97 1.17 -27.17
CA ILE A 328 -24.47 2.54 -27.27
C ILE A 328 -24.18 2.88 -28.73
N VAL A 329 -24.65 4.02 -29.21
CA VAL A 329 -24.37 4.52 -30.55
C VAL A 329 -22.96 5.14 -30.57
N VAL A 330 -22.11 4.63 -31.45
CA VAL A 330 -20.71 5.09 -31.60
C VAL A 330 -20.49 5.91 -32.87
N GLU A 331 -21.26 5.64 -33.94
CA GLU A 331 -21.22 6.44 -35.18
C GLU A 331 -22.62 6.83 -35.64
N GLY A 332 -22.74 7.96 -36.33
CA GLY A 332 -24.03 8.52 -36.73
C GLY A 332 -24.65 9.47 -35.72
N THR A 333 -23.97 9.75 -34.63
CA THR A 333 -24.45 10.57 -33.47
C THR A 333 -24.89 11.99 -33.86
N GLN A 334 -24.36 12.57 -34.95
CA GLN A 334 -24.66 13.95 -35.37
C GLN A 334 -26.12 14.14 -35.84
N ARG A 335 -26.82 13.07 -36.16
CA ARG A 335 -28.22 13.09 -36.64
C ARG A 335 -29.21 12.70 -35.56
N MET A 336 -28.70 12.37 -34.38
CA MET A 336 -29.53 11.84 -33.27
C MET A 336 -30.37 12.95 -32.64
N ARG A 337 -31.58 12.58 -32.28
CA ARG A 337 -32.48 13.32 -31.41
C ARG A 337 -33.17 12.34 -30.48
N ASP A 338 -33.54 12.79 -29.33
CA ASP A 338 -34.24 11.95 -28.36
C ASP A 338 -35.55 11.40 -28.95
N GLY A 339 -35.77 10.09 -28.85
CA GLY A 339 -36.93 9.38 -29.37
C GLY A 339 -36.91 9.07 -30.87
N ILE A 340 -35.85 9.36 -31.62
CA ILE A 340 -35.76 9.05 -33.05
C ILE A 340 -35.57 7.54 -33.27
N ALA A 341 -36.28 6.98 -34.26
CA ALA A 341 -36.14 5.58 -34.64
C ALA A 341 -34.77 5.33 -35.32
N VAL A 342 -34.06 4.29 -34.89
CA VAL A 342 -32.73 3.93 -35.38
C VAL A 342 -32.65 2.46 -35.76
N SER A 343 -31.97 2.18 -36.87
CA SER A 343 -31.51 0.83 -37.21
C SER A 343 -30.02 0.74 -36.89
N HIS A 344 -29.62 -0.21 -36.06
CA HIS A 344 -28.25 -0.29 -35.57
C HIS A 344 -27.54 -1.57 -36.06
N GLU A 345 -26.30 -1.42 -36.42
CA GLU A 345 -25.34 -2.52 -36.64
C GLU A 345 -24.39 -2.58 -35.47
N ILE A 346 -24.26 -3.76 -34.83
CA ILE A 346 -23.38 -3.93 -33.68
C ILE A 346 -21.96 -4.17 -34.18
N GLN A 347 -21.10 -3.23 -33.93
CA GLN A 347 -19.65 -3.39 -34.14
C GLN A 347 -19.05 -4.25 -33.02
N ARG A 348 -18.48 -5.40 -33.36
CA ARG A 348 -17.69 -6.19 -32.42
C ARG A 348 -16.36 -5.49 -32.21
N VAL A 349 -16.18 -4.90 -31.07
CA VAL A 349 -14.88 -4.37 -30.64
C VAL A 349 -13.89 -5.53 -30.58
N ALA A 350 -12.89 -5.55 -31.45
CA ALA A 350 -11.79 -6.51 -31.38
C ALA A 350 -11.09 -6.33 -30.02
N THR A 351 -11.24 -7.31 -29.18
CA THR A 351 -10.41 -7.41 -27.96
C THR A 351 -8.98 -7.57 -28.44
N SER A 352 -8.10 -6.58 -28.21
CA SER A 352 -6.67 -6.74 -28.39
C SER A 352 -6.17 -7.71 -27.32
N GLY A 353 -6.46 -8.98 -27.51
CA GLY A 353 -5.90 -10.08 -26.76
C GLY A 353 -4.46 -10.25 -27.23
N ASN A 354 -3.56 -10.18 -26.30
CA ASN A 354 -2.15 -10.53 -26.42
C ASN A 354 -2.04 -11.92 -27.09
N SER A 355 -1.83 -11.94 -28.41
CA SER A 355 -1.55 -13.17 -29.14
C SER A 355 -0.10 -13.50 -28.92
N THR A 356 0.20 -14.23 -27.86
CA THR A 356 1.48 -14.91 -27.72
C THR A 356 1.56 -15.95 -28.84
N LEU A 357 2.24 -15.58 -29.91
CA LEU A 357 2.69 -16.51 -30.95
C LEU A 357 3.68 -17.50 -30.27
N LEU A 358 3.18 -18.68 -30.00
CA LEU A 358 4.01 -19.88 -29.92
C LEU A 358 4.48 -20.16 -31.35
N LEU A 359 5.74 -19.92 -31.61
CA LEU A 359 6.46 -20.50 -32.75
C LEU A 359 7.21 -21.70 -32.25
N ASP A 360 7.06 -22.78 -32.98
CA ASP A 360 7.69 -24.10 -32.90
C ASP A 360 9.20 -24.08 -32.65
#